data_a4850d4ac44aad7088673b0cd2a25cca
#
_entry.id   a4850d4ac44aad7088673b0cd2a25cca
#
_cell.length_a   1.000
_cell.length_b   1.000
_cell.length_c   1.000
_cell.angle_alpha   90.00
_cell.angle_beta   90.00
_cell.angle_gamma   90.00
#
_symmetry.space_group_name_H-M   'P 1'
#
loop_
_entity.id
_entity.type
_entity.pdbx_description
1 polymer ?
#
loop_
_entity_poly.entity_id
_entity_poly.type
_entity_poly.pdbx_seq_one_letter_code
_entity_poly.pdbx_strand_id
1 'polypeptide(L)'
;MELKGTKTQKNLETAFTGESQARNKYTYFASKAKKEGYNQIAAIFEETAANEKEHAKIWYKLLNGGSVSDTLTNLKDAANGENYEWTDMYDQFAKEIGRAS
;
A
#
# COMPACT_ATOMS: atom_id res chain seq x y z
N MET A 1 20.31 1.73 -14.03
CA MET A 1 19.42 1.11 -15.03
C MET A 1 18.02 1.67 -14.90
N GLU A 2 17.49 2.21 -15.98
CA GLU A 2 16.12 2.69 -15.95
C GLU A 2 15.14 1.53 -15.97
N LEU A 3 14.18 1.56 -15.06
CA LEU A 3 13.17 0.52 -14.94
C LEU A 3 11.99 0.74 -15.89
N LYS A 4 11.74 2.01 -16.25
CA LYS A 4 10.59 2.42 -17.04
C LYS A 4 10.51 1.69 -18.38
N GLY A 5 9.35 1.11 -18.66
CA GLY A 5 9.09 0.42 -19.91
C GLY A 5 9.69 -0.98 -20.03
N THR A 6 10.37 -1.47 -18.99
CA THR A 6 11.01 -2.78 -19.01
C THR A 6 10.05 -3.88 -18.63
N LYS A 7 10.37 -5.11 -19.02
CA LYS A 7 9.66 -6.32 -18.58
C LYS A 7 9.74 -6.47 -17.07
N THR A 8 10.86 -6.09 -16.46
CA THR A 8 11.04 -6.12 -15.02
C THR A 8 10.05 -5.20 -14.32
N GLN A 9 9.86 -3.98 -14.82
CA GLN A 9 8.86 -3.06 -14.27
C GLN A 9 7.46 -3.68 -14.31
N LYS A 10 7.08 -4.26 -15.44
CA LYS A 10 5.78 -4.90 -15.59
C LYS A 10 5.59 -6.06 -14.61
N ASN A 11 6.63 -6.85 -14.42
CA ASN A 11 6.59 -7.98 -13.47
C ASN A 11 6.45 -7.49 -12.03
N LEU A 12 7.15 -6.42 -11.67
CA LEU A 12 7.05 -5.82 -10.33
C LEU A 12 5.66 -5.25 -10.07
N GLU A 13 5.06 -4.59 -11.07
CA GLU A 13 3.69 -4.08 -10.96
C GLU A 13 2.69 -5.20 -10.77
N THR A 14 2.85 -6.29 -11.51
CA THR A 14 1.98 -7.47 -11.38
C THR A 14 2.13 -8.10 -9.99
N ALA A 15 3.35 -8.24 -9.50
CA ALA A 15 3.61 -8.80 -8.18
C ALA A 15 3.02 -7.90 -7.08
N PHE A 16 3.21 -6.59 -7.17
CA PHE A 16 2.65 -5.64 -6.21
C PHE A 16 1.13 -5.72 -6.18
N THR A 17 0.50 -5.74 -7.34
CA THR A 17 -0.96 -5.83 -7.45
C THR A 17 -1.48 -7.12 -6.85
N GLY A 18 -0.87 -8.26 -7.20
CA GLY A 18 -1.29 -9.56 -6.71
C GLY A 18 -1.16 -9.71 -5.20
N GLU A 19 -0.03 -9.29 -4.65
CA GLU A 19 0.19 -9.39 -3.20
C GLU A 19 -0.67 -8.40 -2.41
N SER A 20 -0.93 -7.21 -2.97
CA SER A 20 -1.83 -6.24 -2.35
C SER A 20 -3.26 -6.77 -2.28
N GLN A 21 -3.74 -7.40 -3.36
CA GLN A 21 -5.06 -8.04 -3.36
C GLN A 21 -5.13 -9.18 -2.34
N ALA A 22 -4.11 -10.02 -2.30
CA ALA A 22 -4.04 -11.14 -1.36
C ALA A 22 -4.07 -10.63 0.09
N ARG A 23 -3.28 -9.60 0.39
CA ARG A 23 -3.27 -9.00 1.72
C ARG A 23 -4.65 -8.54 2.16
N ASN A 24 -5.38 -7.86 1.28
CA ASN A 24 -6.72 -7.39 1.61
C ASN A 24 -7.70 -8.54 1.83
N LYS A 25 -7.66 -9.55 0.97
CA LYS A 25 -8.51 -10.74 1.11
C LYS A 25 -8.25 -11.46 2.44
N TYR A 26 -7.00 -11.68 2.80
CA TYR A 26 -6.65 -12.35 4.05
C TYR A 26 -7.07 -11.54 5.28
N THR A 27 -7.02 -10.21 5.20
CA THR A 27 -7.53 -9.34 6.26
C THR A 27 -9.04 -9.54 6.43
N TYR A 28 -9.79 -9.61 5.33
CA TYR A 28 -11.24 -9.86 5.37
C TYR A 28 -11.55 -11.26 5.89
N PHE A 29 -10.77 -12.25 5.47
CA PHE A 29 -10.95 -13.64 5.93
C PHE A 29 -10.69 -13.76 7.43
N ALA A 30 -9.67 -13.07 7.94
CA ALA A 30 -9.36 -13.05 9.36
C ALA A 30 -10.51 -12.46 10.18
N SER A 31 -11.07 -11.35 9.71
CA SER A 31 -12.19 -10.70 10.36
C SER A 31 -13.41 -11.63 10.46
N LYS A 32 -13.72 -12.32 9.37
CA LYS A 32 -14.83 -13.28 9.34
C LYS A 32 -14.60 -14.46 10.26
N ALA A 33 -13.41 -15.04 10.22
CA ALA A 33 -13.05 -16.16 11.08
C ALA A 33 -13.17 -15.79 12.55
N LYS A 34 -12.74 -14.59 12.91
CA LYS A 34 -12.83 -14.09 14.28
C LYS A 34 -14.29 -13.98 14.74
N LYS A 35 -15.16 -13.43 13.90
CA LYS A 35 -16.58 -13.30 14.17
C LYS A 35 -17.27 -14.66 14.36
N GLU A 36 -16.80 -15.66 13.66
CA GLU A 36 -17.32 -17.02 13.75
C GLU A 36 -16.69 -17.85 14.85
N GLY A 37 -15.75 -17.28 15.61
CA GLY A 37 -15.13 -17.93 16.76
C GLY A 37 -13.89 -18.78 16.41
N TYR A 38 -13.41 -18.72 15.18
CA TYR A 38 -12.24 -19.50 14.75
C TYR A 38 -10.97 -18.67 14.98
N ASN A 39 -10.61 -18.47 16.24
CA ASN A 39 -9.53 -17.56 16.59
C ASN A 39 -8.16 -17.99 16.07
N GLN A 40 -7.88 -19.29 16.04
CA GLN A 40 -6.61 -19.80 15.54
C GLN A 40 -6.49 -19.59 14.02
N ILE A 41 -7.58 -19.85 13.30
CA ILE A 41 -7.63 -19.63 11.85
C ILE A 41 -7.49 -18.13 11.56
N ALA A 42 -8.16 -17.28 12.32
CA ALA A 42 -8.04 -15.83 12.18
C ALA A 42 -6.59 -15.37 12.35
N ALA A 43 -5.89 -15.92 13.35
CA ALA A 43 -4.47 -15.57 13.57
C ALA A 43 -3.59 -15.95 12.39
N ILE A 44 -3.85 -17.10 11.76
CA ILE A 44 -3.10 -17.54 10.57
C ILE A 44 -3.34 -16.56 9.41
N PHE A 45 -4.58 -16.16 9.18
CA PHE A 45 -4.90 -15.17 8.13
C PHE A 45 -4.27 -13.81 8.41
N GLU A 46 -4.27 -13.36 9.66
CA GLU A 46 -3.64 -12.09 10.05
C GLU A 46 -2.13 -12.13 9.79
N GLU A 47 -1.46 -13.21 10.15
CA GLU A 47 -0.04 -13.38 9.90
C GLU A 47 0.27 -13.41 8.42
N THR A 48 -0.53 -14.13 7.63
CA THR A 48 -0.37 -14.19 6.18
C THR A 48 -0.58 -12.83 5.55
N ALA A 49 -1.59 -12.07 6.01
CA ALA A 49 -1.82 -10.71 5.53
C ALA A 49 -0.63 -9.79 5.83
N ALA A 50 -0.03 -9.92 7.02
CA ALA A 50 1.14 -9.14 7.40
C ALA A 50 2.35 -9.46 6.50
N ASN A 51 2.56 -10.74 6.18
CA ASN A 51 3.62 -11.15 5.28
C ASN A 51 3.42 -10.61 3.87
N GLU A 52 2.18 -10.67 3.35
CA GLU A 52 1.86 -10.11 2.03
C GLU A 52 2.07 -8.61 1.97
N LYS A 53 1.75 -7.90 3.05
CA LYS A 53 1.99 -6.46 3.16
C LYS A 53 3.48 -6.14 3.04
N GLU A 54 4.34 -6.90 3.71
CA GLU A 54 5.79 -6.70 3.66
C GLU A 54 6.35 -7.01 2.27
N HIS A 55 5.87 -8.06 1.62
CA HIS A 55 6.27 -8.39 0.25
C HIS A 55 5.84 -7.28 -0.73
N ALA A 56 4.60 -6.81 -0.62
CA ALA A 56 4.10 -5.73 -1.46
C ALA A 56 4.93 -4.46 -1.27
N LYS A 57 5.35 -4.16 -0.05
CA LYS A 57 6.19 -3.00 0.25
C LYS A 57 7.55 -3.09 -0.43
N ILE A 58 8.14 -4.29 -0.50
CA ILE A 58 9.40 -4.51 -1.22
C ILE A 58 9.23 -4.18 -2.71
N TRP A 59 8.18 -4.70 -3.33
CA TRP A 59 7.90 -4.44 -4.75
C TRP A 59 7.61 -2.96 -5.00
N TYR A 60 6.84 -2.33 -4.09
CA TYR A 60 6.56 -0.90 -4.16
C TYR A 60 7.85 -0.07 -4.12
N LYS A 61 8.74 -0.36 -3.19
CA LYS A 61 10.01 0.36 -3.07
C LYS A 61 10.86 0.23 -4.33
N LEU A 62 10.93 -0.97 -4.90
CA LEU A 62 11.67 -1.19 -6.13
C LEU A 62 11.08 -0.39 -7.30
N LEU A 63 9.75 -0.29 -7.37
CA LEU A 63 9.07 0.51 -8.39
C LEU A 63 9.23 2.01 -8.16
N ASN A 64 9.45 2.44 -6.92
CA ASN A 64 9.53 3.85 -6.52
C ASN A 64 10.96 4.32 -6.24
N GLY A 65 11.93 3.75 -6.92
CA GLY A 65 13.31 4.19 -6.83
C GLY A 65 14.06 3.76 -5.57
N GLY A 66 13.54 2.79 -4.83
CA GLY A 66 14.21 2.17 -3.69
C GLY A 66 13.67 2.54 -2.33
N SER A 67 12.70 3.42 -2.23
CA SER A 67 12.15 3.85 -0.94
C SER A 67 10.70 4.31 -1.07
N VAL A 68 10.04 4.46 0.09
CA VAL A 68 8.77 5.19 0.17
C VAL A 68 9.13 6.68 0.26
N SER A 69 8.45 7.50 -0.54
CA SER A 69 8.73 8.93 -0.60
C SER A 69 8.36 9.64 0.71
N ASP A 70 8.73 10.92 0.83
CA ASP A 70 8.37 11.71 1.99
C ASP A 70 6.85 11.98 2.03
N THR A 71 6.39 12.49 3.16
CA THR A 71 4.96 12.68 3.40
C THR A 71 4.33 13.65 2.40
N LEU A 72 5.00 14.74 2.08
CA LEU A 72 4.46 15.71 1.14
C LEU A 72 4.31 15.12 -0.26
N THR A 73 5.31 14.38 -0.74
CA THR A 73 5.26 13.68 -2.01
C THR A 73 4.15 12.65 -2.03
N ASN A 74 4.00 11.89 -0.94
CA ASN A 74 2.96 10.88 -0.83
C ASN A 74 1.55 11.49 -0.83
N LEU A 75 1.38 12.64 -0.19
CA LEU A 75 0.10 13.37 -0.21
C LEU A 75 -0.26 13.79 -1.64
N LYS A 76 0.72 14.29 -2.38
CA LYS A 76 0.51 14.69 -3.77
C LYS A 76 0.12 13.50 -4.64
N ASP A 77 0.80 12.37 -4.46
CA ASP A 77 0.49 11.14 -5.18
C ASP A 77 -0.93 10.66 -4.87
N ALA A 78 -1.30 10.66 -3.60
CA ALA A 78 -2.65 10.28 -3.17
C ALA A 78 -3.71 11.19 -3.78
N ALA A 79 -3.48 12.49 -3.78
CA ALA A 79 -4.43 13.45 -4.37
C ALA A 79 -4.58 13.24 -5.86
N ASN A 80 -3.51 12.92 -6.57
CA ASN A 80 -3.55 12.66 -8.01
C ASN A 80 -4.26 11.35 -8.35
N GLY A 81 -4.23 10.39 -7.43
CA GLY A 81 -4.84 9.07 -7.65
C GLY A 81 -6.28 8.95 -7.14
N GLU A 82 -6.79 9.95 -6.42
CA GLU A 82 -8.07 9.91 -5.76
C GLU A 82 -9.04 10.96 -6.32
N ASN A 83 -10.21 11.07 -5.68
CA ASN A 83 -11.23 12.00 -6.12
C ASN A 83 -10.97 13.42 -5.58
N TYR A 84 -11.91 14.34 -5.90
CA TYR A 84 -11.83 15.75 -5.54
C TYR A 84 -11.64 16.00 -4.03
N GLU A 85 -12.27 15.19 -3.20
CA GLU A 85 -12.15 15.35 -1.74
C GLU A 85 -10.71 15.14 -1.26
N TRP A 86 -10.00 14.18 -1.83
CA TRP A 86 -8.58 13.95 -1.53
C TRP A 86 -7.71 15.13 -1.95
N THR A 87 -8.06 15.80 -3.04
CA THR A 87 -7.33 16.99 -3.49
C THR A 87 -7.42 18.12 -2.48
N ASP A 88 -8.62 18.35 -1.92
CA ASP A 88 -8.82 19.35 -0.87
C ASP A 88 -8.04 18.99 0.39
N MET A 89 -8.07 17.74 0.81
CA MET A 89 -7.31 17.27 1.96
C MET A 89 -5.80 17.41 1.76
N TYR A 90 -5.32 17.15 0.55
CA TYR A 90 -3.90 17.35 0.22
C TYR A 90 -3.49 18.79 0.50
N ASP A 91 -4.24 19.77 0.02
CA ASP A 91 -3.92 21.17 0.21
C ASP A 91 -3.84 21.53 1.69
N GLN A 92 -4.78 21.06 2.49
CA GLN A 92 -4.81 21.32 3.93
C GLN A 92 -3.62 20.67 4.63
N PHE A 93 -3.34 19.41 4.37
CA PHE A 93 -2.25 18.67 5.01
C PHE A 93 -0.88 19.19 4.58
N ALA A 94 -0.74 19.60 3.33
CA ALA A 94 0.50 20.19 2.84
C ALA A 94 0.82 21.49 3.58
N LYS A 95 -0.20 22.30 3.86
CA LYS A 95 -0.03 23.53 4.64
C LYS A 95 0.40 23.22 6.08
N GLU A 96 -0.17 22.20 6.69
CA GLU A 96 0.22 21.79 8.05
C GLU A 96 1.67 21.35 8.12
N ILE A 97 2.13 20.58 7.15
CA ILE A 97 3.53 20.14 7.06
C ILE A 97 4.45 21.37 6.91
N GLY A 98 4.08 22.32 6.06
CA GLY A 98 4.84 23.53 5.86
C GLY A 98 4.96 24.38 7.13
N ARG A 99 3.94 24.39 7.98
CA ARG A 99 3.95 25.09 9.26
C ARG A 99 4.80 24.38 10.32
N ALA A 100 4.87 23.07 10.25
CA ALA A 100 5.61 22.25 11.22
C ALA A 100 7.11 22.21 10.93
N SER A 101 7.49 22.46 9.72
CA SER A 101 8.90 22.52 9.33
C SER A 101 9.46 23.94 9.36
#